data_fdadd8a3d8a14cee230e8f153debf966
#
_entry.id   fdadd8a3d8a14cee230e8f153debf966
#
_cell.length_a   1.000
_cell.length_b   1.000
_cell.length_c   1.000
_cell.angle_alpha   90.00
_cell.angle_beta   90.00
_cell.angle_gamma   90.00
#
_symmetry.space_group_name_H-M   'P 1'
#
loop_
_entity.id
_entity.type
_entity.pdbx_description
1 polymer ?
#
loop_
_entity_poly.entity_id
_entity_poly.type
_entity_poly.pdbx_seq_one_letter_code
_entity_poly.pdbx_strand_id
1 'polypeptide(L)'
;MQIDPVRRRRNGTVDIDSYRRDALMLREQTRTEFFRSIARAVQPFIGSVAIIVAYCFALRLMFPMPAVAEVPEAIAARGEVLITTLHAVGAQVYECKENSDGRLNWQFSEPIATLFMAGKTVGRHYAGPNWEMTDGSAVRGKVAGQSPGEGPNDIPLLKLDATPWRGAGLLSHIATVQRLNTRGGVANETTCDSAGTFLSVPYTADYAFYRKAADPLSPQSH
;
A
#
# COMPACT_ATOMS: atom_id res chain seq x y z
N MET A 1 16.81 -23.63 19.10
CA MET A 1 16.55 -22.45 18.25
C MET A 1 17.08 -21.24 19.00
N GLN A 2 18.26 -20.73 18.62
CA GLN A 2 18.93 -19.64 19.31
C GLN A 2 18.39 -18.34 18.74
N ILE A 3 17.70 -17.55 19.57
CA ILE A 3 17.15 -16.26 19.17
C ILE A 3 18.30 -15.26 19.16
N ASP A 4 18.68 -14.77 17.99
CA ASP A 4 19.72 -13.74 17.86
C ASP A 4 19.27 -12.45 18.58
N PRO A 5 20.13 -11.83 19.41
CA PRO A 5 19.77 -10.63 20.13
C PRO A 5 19.49 -9.46 19.16
N VAL A 6 18.42 -8.72 19.43
CA VAL A 6 18.00 -7.56 18.61
C VAL A 6 19.14 -6.53 18.54
N ARG A 7 19.67 -6.28 17.33
CA ARG A 7 20.71 -5.27 17.09
C ARG A 7 20.17 -3.87 17.30
N ARG A 8 20.84 -3.07 18.14
CA ARG A 8 20.47 -1.69 18.46
C ARG A 8 21.58 -0.73 18.11
N ARG A 9 21.21 0.47 17.69
CA ARG A 9 22.14 1.61 17.50
C ARG A 9 22.59 2.17 18.85
N ARG A 10 23.64 2.98 18.88
CA ARG A 10 24.16 3.62 20.11
C ARG A 10 23.13 4.48 20.86
N ASN A 11 22.09 4.94 20.17
CA ASN A 11 20.97 5.69 20.75
C ASN A 11 19.82 4.81 21.29
N GLY A 12 20.02 3.48 21.37
CA GLY A 12 19.04 2.51 21.88
C GLY A 12 17.95 2.08 20.89
N THR A 13 17.82 2.70 19.71
CA THR A 13 16.85 2.32 18.70
C THR A 13 17.26 1.05 17.95
N VAL A 14 16.28 0.28 17.45
CA VAL A 14 16.54 -0.92 16.63
C VAL A 14 17.22 -0.50 15.32
N ASP A 15 18.30 -1.19 14.95
CA ASP A 15 19.02 -0.92 13.70
C ASP A 15 18.34 -1.61 12.50
N ILE A 16 17.24 -1.02 12.03
CA ILE A 16 16.45 -1.53 10.89
C ILE A 16 17.32 -1.60 9.61
N ASP A 17 18.28 -0.68 9.45
CA ASP A 17 19.13 -0.66 8.26
C ASP A 17 20.09 -1.86 8.21
N SER A 18 20.55 -2.36 9.37
CA SER A 18 21.34 -3.60 9.42
C SER A 18 20.51 -4.81 8.97
N TYR A 19 19.28 -4.94 9.47
CA TYR A 19 18.38 -6.03 9.07
C TYR A 19 17.99 -5.96 7.59
N ARG A 20 17.81 -4.76 7.04
CA ARG A 20 17.52 -4.58 5.61
C ARG A 20 18.72 -4.97 4.74
N ARG A 21 19.95 -4.60 5.14
CA ARG A 21 21.17 -5.04 4.43
C ARG A 21 21.34 -6.55 4.49
N ASP A 22 21.15 -7.16 5.66
CA ASP A 22 21.29 -8.61 5.85
C ASP A 22 20.25 -9.37 5.00
N ALA A 23 19.01 -8.87 4.93
CA ALA A 23 17.96 -9.45 4.08
C ALA A 23 18.28 -9.34 2.58
N LEU A 24 18.88 -8.24 2.14
CA LEU A 24 19.32 -8.07 0.75
C LEU A 24 20.51 -8.98 0.43
N MET A 25 21.47 -9.10 1.33
CA MET A 25 22.64 -9.99 1.19
C MET A 25 22.21 -11.47 1.13
N LEU A 26 21.29 -11.90 2.00
CA LEU A 26 20.72 -13.25 1.99
C LEU A 26 20.02 -13.57 0.66
N ARG A 27 19.25 -12.62 0.13
CA ARG A 27 18.61 -12.78 -1.19
C ARG A 27 19.63 -12.92 -2.32
N GLU A 28 20.69 -12.12 -2.29
CA GLU A 28 21.77 -12.17 -3.28
C GLU A 28 22.55 -13.49 -3.19
N GLN A 29 22.89 -13.94 -1.97
CA GLN A 29 23.57 -15.22 -1.74
C GLN A 29 22.74 -16.41 -2.21
N THR A 30 21.46 -16.46 -1.83
CA THR A 30 20.55 -17.54 -2.28
C THR A 30 20.43 -17.59 -3.80
N ARG A 31 20.39 -16.42 -4.44
CA ARG A 31 20.32 -16.29 -5.88
C ARG A 31 21.61 -16.79 -6.56
N THR A 32 22.77 -16.41 -6.05
CA THR A 32 24.06 -16.81 -6.63
C THR A 32 24.35 -18.30 -6.43
N GLU A 33 23.99 -18.89 -5.29
CA GLU A 33 24.12 -20.33 -5.06
C GLU A 33 23.17 -21.14 -5.93
N PHE A 34 21.93 -20.67 -6.10
CA PHE A 34 20.97 -21.29 -7.02
C PHE A 34 21.48 -21.30 -8.46
N PHE A 35 21.98 -20.17 -8.98
CA PHE A 35 22.56 -20.12 -10.33
C PHE A 35 23.83 -20.95 -10.50
N ARG A 36 24.70 -21.03 -9.47
CA ARG A 36 25.87 -21.91 -9.50
C ARG A 36 25.50 -23.39 -9.46
N SER A 37 24.45 -23.78 -8.76
CA SER A 37 23.98 -25.17 -8.75
C SER A 37 23.38 -25.58 -10.10
N ILE A 38 22.63 -24.67 -10.73
CA ILE A 38 22.10 -24.86 -12.09
C ILE A 38 23.24 -24.94 -13.12
N ALA A 39 24.20 -24.03 -13.07
CA ALA A 39 25.34 -24.03 -13.99
C ALA A 39 26.14 -25.35 -13.91
N ARG A 40 26.36 -25.90 -12.71
CA ARG A 40 27.02 -27.19 -12.53
C ARG A 40 26.21 -28.39 -13.03
N ALA A 41 24.87 -28.33 -12.90
CA ALA A 41 23.98 -29.38 -13.36
C ALA A 41 23.84 -29.41 -14.91
N VAL A 42 24.04 -28.28 -15.59
CA VAL A 42 23.84 -28.12 -17.03
C VAL A 42 25.15 -28.32 -17.82
N GLN A 43 26.32 -28.21 -17.18
CA GLN A 43 27.64 -28.31 -17.84
C GLN A 43 27.89 -29.57 -18.67
N PRO A 44 27.38 -30.79 -18.34
CA PRO A 44 27.57 -31.96 -19.20
C PRO A 44 26.66 -32.03 -20.45
N PHE A 45 25.70 -31.09 -20.58
CA PHE A 45 24.66 -31.16 -21.63
C PHE A 45 24.72 -30.02 -22.66
N ILE A 46 25.86 -29.34 -22.80
CA ILE A 46 26.06 -28.29 -23.81
C ILE A 46 26.17 -28.95 -25.20
N GLY A 47 25.05 -29.38 -25.73
CA GLY A 47 24.99 -30.00 -27.09
C GLY A 47 23.62 -29.87 -27.78
N SER A 48 22.57 -29.40 -27.11
CA SER A 48 21.26 -29.38 -27.76
C SER A 48 20.44 -28.14 -27.38
N VAL A 49 20.25 -27.24 -28.30
CA VAL A 49 19.38 -26.05 -28.23
C VAL A 49 17.95 -26.42 -27.77
N ALA A 50 17.48 -27.62 -28.13
CA ALA A 50 16.17 -28.13 -27.74
C ALA A 50 16.01 -28.32 -26.23
N ILE A 51 17.09 -28.68 -25.48
CA ILE A 51 17.05 -28.87 -24.04
C ILE A 51 16.97 -27.52 -23.34
N ILE A 52 17.64 -26.48 -23.84
CA ILE A 52 17.58 -25.11 -23.29
C ILE A 52 16.18 -24.54 -23.44
N VAL A 53 15.53 -24.74 -24.56
CA VAL A 53 14.16 -24.27 -24.82
C VAL A 53 13.15 -25.00 -23.93
N ALA A 54 13.28 -26.32 -23.76
CA ALA A 54 12.41 -27.10 -22.86
C ALA A 54 12.59 -26.68 -21.38
N TYR A 55 13.83 -26.39 -20.97
CA TYR A 55 14.13 -25.93 -19.60
C TYR A 55 13.60 -24.51 -19.34
N CYS A 56 13.74 -23.60 -20.30
CA CYS A 56 13.13 -22.26 -20.21
C CYS A 56 11.60 -22.34 -20.16
N PHE A 57 10.99 -23.28 -20.86
CA PHE A 57 9.54 -23.50 -20.82
C PHE A 57 9.10 -24.09 -19.48
N ALA A 58 9.84 -25.06 -18.93
CA ALA A 58 9.59 -25.62 -17.60
C ALA A 58 9.78 -24.60 -16.48
N LEU A 59 10.78 -23.72 -16.58
CA LEU A 59 10.97 -22.61 -15.64
C LEU A 59 9.79 -21.62 -15.66
N ARG A 60 9.21 -21.36 -16.82
CA ARG A 60 8.01 -20.53 -16.95
C ARG A 60 6.80 -21.13 -16.26
N LEU A 61 6.67 -22.46 -16.24
CA LEU A 61 5.59 -23.17 -15.57
C LEU A 61 5.79 -23.26 -14.04
N MET A 62 7.03 -23.23 -13.57
CA MET A 62 7.35 -23.28 -12.13
C MET A 62 7.34 -21.92 -11.42
N PHE A 63 7.44 -20.83 -12.17
CA PHE A 63 7.30 -19.48 -11.64
C PHE A 63 6.09 -18.81 -12.32
N PRO A 64 4.87 -19.03 -11.79
CA PRO A 64 3.74 -18.21 -12.25
C PRO A 64 4.16 -16.76 -12.03
N MET A 65 4.14 -15.96 -13.11
CA MET A 65 4.27 -14.51 -12.97
C MET A 65 3.19 -14.12 -11.95
N PRO A 66 3.53 -13.32 -10.92
CA PRO A 66 2.50 -12.77 -10.07
C PRO A 66 1.50 -12.10 -11.00
N ALA A 67 0.27 -12.59 -11.02
CA ALA A 67 -0.81 -11.89 -11.70
C ALA A 67 -0.79 -10.49 -11.10
N VAL A 68 -0.56 -9.47 -11.91
CA VAL A 68 -0.81 -8.09 -11.48
C VAL A 68 -2.29 -8.11 -11.13
N ALA A 69 -2.60 -7.99 -9.85
CA ALA A 69 -3.98 -7.99 -9.39
C ALA A 69 -4.67 -6.85 -10.14
N GLU A 70 -5.59 -7.21 -11.02
CA GLU A 70 -6.34 -6.23 -11.80
C GLU A 70 -7.16 -5.40 -10.80
N VAL A 71 -7.01 -4.07 -10.89
CA VAL A 71 -7.76 -3.16 -10.02
C VAL A 71 -9.26 -3.37 -10.29
N PRO A 72 -10.07 -3.70 -9.29
CA PRO A 72 -11.50 -3.91 -9.48
C PRO A 72 -12.17 -2.73 -10.20
N GLU A 73 -13.07 -3.03 -11.14
CA GLU A 73 -13.74 -2.03 -11.97
C GLU A 73 -14.41 -0.92 -11.15
N ALA A 74 -15.03 -1.27 -10.03
CA ALA A 74 -15.71 -0.33 -9.13
C ALA A 74 -14.80 0.79 -8.59
N ILE A 75 -13.48 0.57 -8.60
CA ILE A 75 -12.49 1.53 -8.08
C ILE A 75 -11.49 1.97 -9.15
N ALA A 76 -11.67 1.59 -10.42
CA ALA A 76 -10.75 1.93 -11.51
C ALA A 76 -10.70 3.44 -11.78
N ALA A 77 -9.50 4.01 -11.93
CA ALA A 77 -9.24 5.41 -12.31
C ALA A 77 -9.03 5.49 -13.83
N ARG A 78 -10.09 5.18 -14.60
CA ARG A 78 -10.00 5.10 -16.07
C ARG A 78 -9.76 6.46 -16.71
N GLY A 79 -8.82 6.51 -17.67
CA GLY A 79 -8.52 7.74 -18.42
C GLY A 79 -7.80 8.80 -17.58
N GLU A 80 -7.25 8.42 -16.43
CA GLU A 80 -6.51 9.31 -15.55
C GLU A 80 -5.02 8.93 -15.52
N VAL A 81 -4.17 9.88 -15.16
CA VAL A 81 -2.71 9.71 -15.09
C VAL A 81 -2.29 9.60 -13.65
N LEU A 82 -1.60 8.52 -13.30
CA LEU A 82 -1.00 8.34 -11.98
C LEU A 82 0.12 9.38 -11.77
N ILE A 83 0.03 10.11 -10.68
CA ILE A 83 1.01 11.13 -10.29
C ILE A 83 1.98 10.56 -9.25
N THR A 84 1.45 9.92 -8.21
CA THR A 84 2.26 9.32 -7.15
C THR A 84 1.47 8.25 -6.41
N THR A 85 2.21 7.35 -5.75
CA THR A 85 1.66 6.42 -4.76
C THR A 85 2.38 6.61 -3.44
N LEU A 86 1.62 6.80 -2.37
CA LEU A 86 2.12 6.98 -1.01
C LEU A 86 1.71 5.79 -0.15
N HIS A 87 2.66 5.24 0.58
CA HIS A 87 2.39 4.21 1.56
C HIS A 87 1.93 4.83 2.87
N ALA A 88 0.80 4.37 3.41
CA ALA A 88 0.24 4.83 4.68
C ALA A 88 0.43 3.78 5.77
N VAL A 89 0.86 4.24 6.94
CA VAL A 89 0.93 3.42 8.16
C VAL A 89 0.27 4.19 9.30
N GLY A 90 -0.70 3.56 9.94
CA GLY A 90 -1.47 4.24 11.00
C GLY A 90 -2.56 3.38 11.60
N ALA A 91 -3.66 4.00 11.98
CA ALA A 91 -4.82 3.35 12.56
C ALA A 91 -6.14 3.90 11.99
N GLN A 92 -7.15 3.02 11.93
CA GLN A 92 -8.55 3.41 11.85
C GLN A 92 -9.04 3.60 13.29
N VAL A 93 -9.55 4.77 13.61
CA VAL A 93 -10.09 5.09 14.92
C VAL A 93 -11.60 4.91 14.87
N TYR A 94 -12.10 4.15 15.84
CA TYR A 94 -13.52 3.93 16.07
C TYR A 94 -13.93 4.55 17.40
N GLU A 95 -15.14 5.05 17.47
CA GLU A 95 -15.76 5.56 18.69
C GLU A 95 -16.94 4.66 19.08
N CYS A 96 -17.02 4.33 20.34
CA CYS A 96 -18.15 3.57 20.88
C CYS A 96 -19.38 4.48 20.96
N LYS A 97 -20.37 4.23 20.13
CA LYS A 97 -21.61 5.00 20.05
C LYS A 97 -22.83 4.12 20.09
N GLU A 98 -23.90 4.68 20.62
CA GLU A 98 -25.22 4.08 20.55
C GLU A 98 -25.74 4.11 19.10
N ASN A 99 -26.25 2.98 18.63
CA ASN A 99 -26.93 2.87 17.33
C ASN A 99 -28.42 3.16 17.47
N SER A 100 -29.17 3.10 16.36
CA SER A 100 -30.64 3.31 16.35
C SER A 100 -31.42 2.34 17.24
N ASP A 101 -30.85 1.20 17.59
CA ASP A 101 -31.48 0.16 18.41
C ASP A 101 -31.11 0.26 19.91
N GLY A 102 -30.42 1.33 20.31
CA GLY A 102 -29.97 1.56 21.69
C GLY A 102 -28.78 0.68 22.12
N ARG A 103 -28.06 0.07 21.14
CA ARG A 103 -26.90 -0.77 21.44
C ARG A 103 -25.61 -0.02 21.20
N LEU A 104 -24.64 -0.24 22.07
CA LEU A 104 -23.29 0.31 21.90
C LEU A 104 -22.48 -0.49 20.87
N ASN A 105 -21.99 0.22 19.84
CA ASN A 105 -21.22 -0.36 18.76
C ASN A 105 -20.02 0.52 18.41
N TRP A 106 -18.93 -0.11 17.96
CA TRP A 106 -17.80 0.60 17.36
C TRP A 106 -18.21 1.21 16.02
N GLN A 107 -18.24 2.53 15.95
CA GLN A 107 -18.49 3.28 14.71
C GLN A 107 -17.22 3.96 14.26
N PHE A 108 -16.90 3.81 12.97
CA PHE A 108 -15.73 4.47 12.39
C PHE A 108 -15.81 5.99 12.60
N SER A 109 -14.73 6.57 13.14
CA SER A 109 -14.59 8.00 13.40
C SER A 109 -13.68 8.65 12.38
N GLU A 110 -12.41 8.23 12.36
CA GLU A 110 -11.40 8.84 11.47
C GLU A 110 -10.20 7.91 11.22
N PRO A 111 -9.47 8.09 10.11
CA PRO A 111 -8.14 7.54 9.95
C PRO A 111 -7.12 8.48 10.57
N ILE A 112 -6.05 7.91 11.11
CA ILE A 112 -4.84 8.65 11.51
C ILE A 112 -3.65 7.89 10.96
N ALA A 113 -2.95 8.45 9.95
CA ALA A 113 -1.81 7.77 9.35
C ALA A 113 -0.72 8.73 8.89
N THR A 114 0.51 8.25 8.96
CA THR A 114 1.69 8.87 8.35
C THR A 114 1.83 8.36 6.92
N LEU A 115 2.14 9.27 6.00
CA LEU A 115 2.37 8.98 4.59
C LEU A 115 3.87 8.91 4.30
N PHE A 116 4.26 7.88 3.56
CA PHE A 116 5.65 7.62 3.18
C PHE A 116 5.81 7.55 1.66
N MET A 117 6.92 8.11 1.18
CA MET A 117 7.41 7.97 -0.18
C MET A 117 8.89 7.60 -0.14
N ALA A 118 9.26 6.49 -0.80
CA ALA A 118 10.63 5.97 -0.78
C ALA A 118 11.21 5.84 0.65
N GLY A 119 10.38 5.43 1.63
CA GLY A 119 10.79 5.23 3.02
C GLY A 119 10.94 6.49 3.86
N LYS A 120 10.64 7.67 3.32
CA LYS A 120 10.66 8.95 4.04
C LYS A 120 9.24 9.40 4.36
N THR A 121 9.02 9.97 5.55
CA THR A 121 7.77 10.66 5.88
C THR A 121 7.61 11.88 5.00
N VAL A 122 6.45 11.97 4.31
CA VAL A 122 6.15 13.05 3.38
C VAL A 122 4.81 13.74 3.66
N GLY A 123 4.02 13.22 4.59
CA GLY A 123 2.72 13.80 4.90
C GLY A 123 1.92 12.99 5.90
N ARG A 124 0.65 13.32 6.00
CA ARG A 124 -0.33 12.68 6.90
C ARG A 124 -1.69 12.50 6.25
N HIS A 125 -2.42 11.50 6.74
CA HIS A 125 -3.82 11.24 6.39
C HIS A 125 -4.67 11.29 7.65
N TYR A 126 -5.80 12.00 7.60
CA TYR A 126 -6.65 12.26 8.73
C TYR A 126 -8.11 12.50 8.33
N ALA A 127 -8.97 12.77 9.33
CA ALA A 127 -10.41 12.96 9.16
C ALA A 127 -10.79 13.87 7.99
N GLY A 128 -11.84 13.44 7.27
CA GLY A 128 -12.42 14.23 6.21
C GLY A 128 -12.71 13.56 4.88
N PRO A 129 -12.10 12.45 4.42
CA PRO A 129 -10.71 12.04 4.50
C PRO A 129 -9.78 13.04 3.79
N ASN A 130 -8.72 13.46 4.47
CA ASN A 130 -7.76 14.43 3.96
C ASN A 130 -6.36 13.82 3.85
N TRP A 131 -5.62 14.19 2.81
CA TRP A 131 -4.19 13.93 2.65
C TRP A 131 -3.47 15.26 2.56
N GLU A 132 -2.45 15.43 3.36
CA GLU A 132 -1.66 16.66 3.46
C GLU A 132 -0.19 16.33 3.40
N MET A 133 0.53 16.99 2.49
CA MET A 133 1.95 16.80 2.28
C MET A 133 2.78 17.84 3.05
N THR A 134 4.05 17.51 3.28
CA THR A 134 5.03 18.43 3.88
C THR A 134 5.33 19.65 3.01
N ASP A 135 5.03 19.61 1.70
CA ASP A 135 5.11 20.76 0.79
C ASP A 135 3.93 21.75 0.95
N GLY A 136 3.00 21.46 1.86
CA GLY A 136 1.81 22.27 2.15
C GLY A 136 0.62 22.00 1.24
N SER A 137 0.76 21.17 0.20
CA SER A 137 -0.37 20.77 -0.65
C SER A 137 -1.28 19.78 0.07
N ALA A 138 -2.60 19.93 -0.12
CA ALA A 138 -3.57 19.05 0.49
C ALA A 138 -4.78 18.81 -0.41
N VAL A 139 -5.34 17.60 -0.31
CA VAL A 139 -6.51 17.14 -1.05
C VAL A 139 -7.51 16.49 -0.10
N ARG A 140 -8.79 16.71 -0.36
CA ARG A 140 -9.91 16.07 0.32
C ARG A 140 -10.58 15.09 -0.63
N GLY A 141 -10.94 13.88 -0.13
CA GLY A 141 -11.65 12.88 -0.90
C GLY A 141 -13.13 12.76 -0.51
N LYS A 142 -13.92 12.27 -1.46
CA LYS A 142 -15.29 11.80 -1.25
C LYS A 142 -15.38 10.40 -1.88
N VAL A 143 -15.83 9.40 -1.12
CA VAL A 143 -15.96 8.03 -1.64
C VAL A 143 -16.90 8.01 -2.85
N ALA A 144 -16.40 7.49 -3.96
CA ALA A 144 -17.11 7.34 -5.23
C ALA A 144 -17.29 5.85 -5.62
N GLY A 145 -16.44 4.96 -5.10
CA GLY A 145 -16.55 3.53 -5.32
C GLY A 145 -15.77 2.75 -4.28
N GLN A 146 -16.13 1.49 -4.10
CA GLN A 146 -15.46 0.59 -3.16
C GLN A 146 -15.43 -0.85 -3.67
N SER A 147 -14.46 -1.62 -3.16
CA SER A 147 -14.34 -3.06 -3.34
C SER A 147 -13.87 -3.67 -2.02
N PRO A 148 -14.19 -4.93 -1.72
CA PRO A 148 -13.69 -5.60 -0.52
C PRO A 148 -12.16 -5.55 -0.42
N GLY A 149 -11.62 -5.54 0.80
CA GLY A 149 -10.21 -5.83 1.07
C GLY A 149 -9.86 -7.28 0.73
N GLU A 150 -8.57 -7.63 0.77
CA GLU A 150 -8.12 -8.99 0.45
C GLU A 150 -8.51 -10.01 1.52
N GLY A 151 -8.59 -9.58 2.77
CA GLY A 151 -8.98 -10.40 3.90
C GLY A 151 -10.12 -9.80 4.72
N PRO A 152 -10.72 -10.59 5.62
CA PRO A 152 -11.87 -10.15 6.43
C PRO A 152 -11.53 -9.01 7.40
N ASN A 153 -10.25 -8.87 7.76
CA ASN A 153 -9.76 -7.84 8.67
C ASN A 153 -9.25 -6.60 7.93
N ASP A 154 -9.25 -6.60 6.60
CA ASP A 154 -8.71 -5.51 5.78
C ASP A 154 -9.82 -4.54 5.41
N ILE A 155 -9.59 -3.25 5.67
CA ILE A 155 -10.54 -2.22 5.26
C ILE A 155 -10.74 -2.21 3.74
N PRO A 156 -11.92 -1.83 3.23
CA PRO A 156 -12.22 -1.85 1.80
C PRO A 156 -11.22 -1.05 0.96
N LEU A 157 -10.99 -1.52 -0.27
CA LEU A 157 -10.38 -0.72 -1.32
C LEU A 157 -11.35 0.39 -1.73
N LEU A 158 -10.85 1.59 -2.05
CA LEU A 158 -11.70 2.72 -2.38
C LEU A 158 -11.22 3.43 -3.64
N LYS A 159 -12.18 4.01 -4.36
CA LYS A 159 -11.99 5.17 -5.23
C LYS A 159 -12.65 6.37 -4.57
N LEU A 160 -11.92 7.50 -4.53
CA LEU A 160 -12.44 8.75 -4.00
C LEU A 160 -12.28 9.84 -5.06
N ASP A 161 -13.35 10.58 -5.31
CA ASP A 161 -13.26 11.84 -6.03
C ASP A 161 -12.52 12.84 -5.15
N ALA A 162 -11.51 13.48 -5.69
CA ALA A 162 -10.62 14.32 -4.94
C ALA A 162 -10.75 15.79 -5.34
N THR A 163 -10.72 16.67 -4.34
CA THR A 163 -10.71 18.11 -4.51
C THR A 163 -9.50 18.69 -3.81
N PRO A 164 -8.55 19.32 -4.51
CA PRO A 164 -7.50 20.12 -3.90
C PRO A 164 -8.13 21.25 -3.09
N TRP A 165 -7.67 21.43 -1.86
CA TRP A 165 -8.25 22.46 -1.00
C TRP A 165 -7.23 23.43 -0.40
N ARG A 166 -5.94 23.08 -0.49
CA ARG A 166 -4.87 23.94 0.04
C ARG A 166 -3.53 23.70 -0.67
N GLY A 167 -2.76 24.78 -0.83
CA GLY A 167 -1.37 24.76 -1.25
C GLY A 167 -1.14 24.41 -2.72
N ALA A 168 0.00 24.86 -3.23
CA ALA A 168 0.56 24.40 -4.49
C ALA A 168 1.64 23.35 -4.18
N GLY A 169 1.65 22.22 -4.86
CA GLY A 169 2.62 21.14 -4.65
C GLY A 169 2.18 19.84 -5.29
N LEU A 170 2.67 18.71 -4.77
CA LEU A 170 2.46 17.39 -5.38
C LEU A 170 0.98 17.03 -5.53
N LEU A 171 0.14 17.40 -4.57
CA LEU A 171 -1.29 17.12 -4.57
C LEU A 171 -2.16 18.19 -5.27
N SER A 172 -1.58 19.23 -5.84
CA SER A 172 -2.32 20.18 -6.68
C SER A 172 -2.91 19.46 -7.89
N HIS A 173 -4.14 19.72 -8.26
CA HIS A 173 -4.78 19.14 -9.45
C HIS A 173 -5.07 17.62 -9.37
N ILE A 174 -4.99 16.99 -8.21
CA ILE A 174 -5.45 15.63 -8.03
C ILE A 174 -6.97 15.60 -8.18
N ALA A 175 -7.46 14.69 -9.01
CA ALA A 175 -8.87 14.48 -9.28
C ALA A 175 -9.40 13.20 -8.63
N THR A 176 -8.55 12.18 -8.48
CA THR A 176 -8.92 10.89 -7.90
C THR A 176 -7.84 10.41 -6.94
N VAL A 177 -8.27 9.82 -5.84
CA VAL A 177 -7.42 9.04 -4.93
C VAL A 177 -7.97 7.62 -4.87
N GLN A 178 -7.10 6.63 -5.04
CA GLN A 178 -7.43 5.23 -4.74
C GLN A 178 -6.77 4.81 -3.43
N ARG A 179 -7.49 4.02 -2.62
CA ARG A 179 -6.95 3.26 -1.50
C ARG A 179 -6.82 1.81 -1.93
N LEU A 180 -5.60 1.30 -1.96
CA LEU A 180 -5.22 -0.02 -2.47
C LEU A 180 -4.39 -0.77 -1.43
N ASN A 181 -4.18 -2.07 -1.63
CA ASN A 181 -3.26 -2.90 -0.84
C ASN A 181 -3.48 -2.74 0.68
N THR A 182 -4.74 -2.70 1.09
CA THR A 182 -5.11 -2.53 2.49
C THR A 182 -4.73 -3.76 3.32
N ARG A 183 -4.26 -3.52 4.55
CA ARG A 183 -4.01 -4.54 5.56
C ARG A 183 -4.51 -4.05 6.91
N GLY A 184 -5.36 -4.83 7.55
CA GLY A 184 -5.93 -4.49 8.85
C GLY A 184 -6.94 -3.36 8.80
N GLY A 185 -7.18 -2.74 9.94
CA GLY A 185 -8.03 -1.57 10.10
C GLY A 185 -9.49 -1.86 10.41
N VAL A 186 -9.98 -3.09 10.28
CA VAL A 186 -11.36 -3.47 10.65
C VAL A 186 -11.44 -3.77 12.13
N ALA A 187 -12.40 -3.19 12.85
CA ALA A 187 -12.70 -3.56 14.22
C ALA A 187 -13.33 -4.98 14.22
N ASN A 188 -12.63 -5.94 14.84
CA ASN A 188 -13.07 -7.34 14.85
C ASN A 188 -14.30 -7.56 15.71
N GLU A 189 -14.47 -6.74 16.77
CA GLU A 189 -15.64 -6.73 17.62
C GLU A 189 -16.56 -5.59 17.17
N THR A 190 -17.84 -5.90 17.04
CA THR A 190 -18.83 -4.88 16.64
C THR A 190 -19.37 -4.12 17.84
N THR A 191 -19.43 -4.78 19.01
CA THR A 191 -19.97 -4.21 20.27
C THR A 191 -18.86 -3.60 21.12
N CYS A 192 -19.25 -2.63 21.94
CA CYS A 192 -18.38 -1.97 22.92
C CYS A 192 -19.14 -1.74 24.23
N ASP A 193 -18.41 -1.49 25.33
CA ASP A 193 -18.99 -1.48 26.69
C ASP A 193 -19.32 -0.07 27.23
N SER A 194 -18.68 0.97 26.68
CA SER A 194 -18.80 2.32 27.25
C SER A 194 -18.82 3.38 26.14
N ALA A 195 -19.92 4.12 26.06
CA ALA A 195 -20.06 5.21 25.09
C ALA A 195 -18.95 6.27 25.26
N GLY A 196 -18.47 6.79 24.14
CA GLY A 196 -17.42 7.80 24.10
C GLY A 196 -15.99 7.26 24.25
N THR A 197 -15.80 5.94 24.41
CA THR A 197 -14.46 5.32 24.36
C THR A 197 -14.00 5.16 22.92
N PHE A 198 -12.66 5.09 22.72
CA PHE A 198 -12.04 4.96 21.41
C PHE A 198 -11.26 3.66 21.28
N LEU A 199 -11.33 3.07 20.08
CA LEU A 199 -10.54 1.91 19.66
C LEU A 199 -9.71 2.31 18.45
N SER A 200 -8.39 2.09 18.53
CA SER A 200 -7.47 2.29 17.41
C SER A 200 -7.07 0.94 16.84
N VAL A 201 -7.44 0.67 15.56
CA VAL A 201 -7.11 -0.56 14.87
C VAL A 201 -6.02 -0.28 13.84
N PRO A 202 -4.81 -0.86 14.01
CA PRO A 202 -3.70 -0.63 13.09
C PRO A 202 -4.06 -1.02 11.65
N TYR A 203 -3.60 -0.22 10.68
CA TYR A 203 -3.72 -0.53 9.27
C TYR A 203 -2.55 -0.01 8.45
N THR A 204 -2.38 -0.59 7.26
CA THR A 204 -1.56 -0.04 6.19
C THR A 204 -2.37 0.00 4.90
N ALA A 205 -2.03 0.93 4.01
CA ALA A 205 -2.62 1.03 2.68
C ALA A 205 -1.67 1.77 1.73
N ASP A 206 -1.89 1.62 0.43
CA ASP A 206 -1.28 2.46 -0.58
C ASP A 206 -2.34 3.43 -1.12
N TYR A 207 -2.01 4.72 -1.11
CA TYR A 207 -2.83 5.76 -1.72
C TYR A 207 -2.21 6.17 -3.04
N ALA A 208 -2.91 5.87 -4.15
CA ALA A 208 -2.54 6.27 -5.50
C ALA A 208 -3.32 7.54 -5.89
N PHE A 209 -2.59 8.57 -6.32
CA PHE A 209 -3.12 9.90 -6.63
C PHE A 209 -3.07 10.13 -8.13
N TYR A 210 -4.22 10.52 -8.72
CA TYR A 210 -4.38 10.68 -10.15
C TYR A 210 -4.82 12.08 -10.52
N ARG A 211 -4.41 12.53 -11.70
CA ARG A 211 -4.96 13.71 -12.40
C ARG A 211 -5.77 13.24 -13.60
N LYS A 212 -6.74 14.05 -13.99
CA LYS A 212 -7.40 13.86 -15.29
C LYS A 212 -6.33 13.97 -16.39
N ALA A 213 -6.38 13.08 -17.37
CA ALA A 213 -5.57 13.26 -18.57
C ALA A 213 -5.90 14.63 -19.19
N ALA A 214 -4.87 15.36 -19.62
CA ALA A 214 -5.09 16.59 -20.37
C ALA A 214 -5.86 16.24 -21.65
N ASP A 215 -6.91 17.00 -21.94
CA ASP A 215 -7.61 16.86 -23.20
C ASP A 215 -6.64 17.27 -24.33
N PRO A 216 -6.31 16.35 -25.26
CA PRO A 216 -5.37 16.67 -26.34
C PRO A 216 -5.86 17.79 -27.27
N LEU A 217 -7.12 18.18 -27.15
CA LEU A 217 -7.76 19.25 -27.96
C LEU A 217 -7.89 20.58 -27.18
N SER A 218 -7.48 20.67 -25.92
CA SER A 218 -7.50 21.94 -25.18
C SER A 218 -6.37 22.84 -25.65
N PRO A 219 -6.66 24.10 -26.11
CA PRO A 219 -5.64 25.06 -26.45
C PRO A 219 -4.73 25.32 -25.25
N GLN A 220 -3.43 25.18 -25.42
CA GLN A 220 -2.44 25.55 -24.42
C GLN A 220 -2.50 27.07 -24.25
N SER A 221 -3.10 27.56 -23.15
CA SER A 221 -2.99 28.98 -22.78
C SER A 221 -1.56 29.27 -22.37
N HIS A 222 -0.85 29.98 -23.22
CA HIS A 222 0.47 30.56 -22.92
C HIS A 222 0.33 31.76 -22.00
#